data_f8b480f34790ec6f0a8f821fd416a6a3
#
_entry.id   f8b480f34790ec6f0a8f821fd416a6a3
#
_cell.length_a   1.000
_cell.length_b   1.000
_cell.length_c   1.000
_cell.angle_alpha   90.00
_cell.angle_beta   90.00
_cell.angle_gamma   90.00
#
_symmetry.space_group_name_H-M   'P 1'
#
loop_
_entity.id
_entity.type
_entity.pdbx_description
1 polymer ?
#
loop_
_entity_poly.entity_id
_entity_poly.type
_entity_poly.pdbx_seq_one_letter_code
_entity_poly.pdbx_strand_id
1 'polypeptide(L)'
;VSHEPRIQELYDDFERLGHHPFPLPLGILLDEENGKALHSSACVRCPAFDGFPCLVNDKADAQAICVDPALEHANVQLITGAYVTRLETSASGREASKVVVEQNGVRAEYSADIVVVSCGAINSAALLLRSANDKHPDGLANSSGLVGRHYMRHNCSAFMAISKSPNPTVFQKTLALNDFYFQAPDWEYPLGEIQMLGKSDGEMINAETPGWALWKPEFALDHLAEHSIDFWLQSEDLPHPDNRVTIDAEGKVTLALEHVDLEGHKRLPAKPKTCSRRLASTTN
;
A
#
# COMPACT_ATOMS: atom_id res chain seq x y z
N VAL A 1 -6.37 -3.71 -17.20
CA VAL A 1 -6.89 -2.36 -17.49
C VAL A 1 -6.12 -1.78 -18.66
N SER A 2 -6.82 -1.33 -19.69
CA SER A 2 -6.20 -0.78 -20.89
C SER A 2 -5.65 0.63 -20.67
N HIS A 3 -4.61 0.98 -21.40
CA HIS A 3 -3.99 2.30 -21.35
C HIS A 3 -4.81 3.33 -22.13
N GLU A 4 -4.88 4.56 -21.60
CA GLU A 4 -5.29 5.70 -22.40
C GLU A 4 -4.18 6.11 -23.39
N PRO A 5 -4.49 6.83 -24.48
CA PRO A 5 -3.54 7.06 -25.58
C PRO A 5 -2.16 7.56 -25.13
N ARG A 6 -2.10 8.52 -24.21
CA ARG A 6 -0.83 9.07 -23.74
C ARG A 6 -0.01 8.05 -22.96
N ILE A 7 -0.68 7.16 -22.22
CA ILE A 7 0.01 6.10 -21.46
C ILE A 7 0.45 4.97 -22.38
N GLN A 8 -0.33 4.69 -23.45
CA GLN A 8 0.10 3.75 -24.49
C GLN A 8 1.35 4.25 -25.22
N GLU A 9 1.41 5.54 -25.58
CA GLU A 9 2.64 6.12 -26.15
C GLU A 9 3.83 5.96 -25.22
N LEU A 10 3.64 6.16 -23.91
CA LEU A 10 4.69 5.98 -22.92
C LEU A 10 5.12 4.52 -22.79
N TYR A 11 4.18 3.58 -22.88
CA TYR A 11 4.42 2.15 -22.92
C TYR A 11 5.35 1.79 -24.10
N ASP A 12 4.96 2.22 -25.30
CA ASP A 12 5.73 1.98 -26.54
C ASP A 12 7.12 2.65 -26.47
N ASP A 13 7.21 3.81 -25.82
CA ASP A 13 8.47 4.52 -25.60
C ASP A 13 9.41 3.73 -24.69
N PHE A 14 8.91 3.15 -23.60
CA PHE A 14 9.72 2.29 -22.73
C PHE A 14 10.22 1.05 -23.45
N GLU A 15 9.39 0.39 -24.26
CA GLU A 15 9.81 -0.76 -25.07
C GLU A 15 10.93 -0.37 -26.06
N ARG A 16 10.78 0.78 -26.74
CA ARG A 16 11.83 1.29 -27.65
C ARG A 16 13.15 1.59 -26.95
N LEU A 17 13.11 1.93 -25.67
CA LEU A 17 14.30 2.12 -24.84
C LEU A 17 14.88 0.81 -24.28
N GLY A 18 14.27 -0.34 -24.57
CA GLY A 18 14.68 -1.65 -24.12
C GLY A 18 14.22 -2.02 -22.70
N HIS A 19 13.19 -1.34 -22.20
CA HIS A 19 12.51 -1.71 -20.96
C HIS A 19 11.32 -2.64 -21.24
N HIS A 20 10.82 -3.28 -20.19
CA HIS A 20 9.71 -4.24 -20.26
C HIS A 20 8.50 -3.75 -19.45
N PRO A 21 7.80 -2.71 -19.96
CA PRO A 21 6.59 -2.24 -19.32
C PRO A 21 5.50 -3.32 -19.33
N PHE A 22 4.65 -3.31 -18.33
CA PHE A 22 3.53 -4.23 -18.28
C PHE A 22 2.27 -3.52 -17.74
N PRO A 23 1.07 -4.02 -18.12
CA PRO A 23 -0.18 -3.52 -17.56
C PRO A 23 -0.23 -3.78 -16.06
N LEU A 24 -0.33 -2.70 -15.27
CA LEU A 24 -0.40 -2.79 -13.81
C LEU A 24 -1.70 -3.50 -13.40
N PRO A 25 -1.63 -4.60 -12.63
CA PRO A 25 -2.83 -5.22 -12.06
C PRO A 25 -3.45 -4.29 -11.03
N LEU A 26 -4.74 -3.99 -11.18
CA LEU A 26 -5.48 -3.12 -10.28
C LEU A 26 -6.62 -3.89 -9.61
N GLY A 27 -6.78 -3.69 -8.30
CA GLY A 27 -7.91 -4.21 -7.54
C GLY A 27 -9.14 -3.31 -7.72
N ILE A 28 -9.78 -3.39 -8.89
CA ILE A 28 -11.00 -2.63 -9.21
C ILE A 28 -11.99 -3.54 -9.94
N LEU A 29 -13.28 -3.27 -9.78
CA LEU A 29 -14.38 -3.98 -10.43
C LEU A 29 -14.71 -3.31 -11.77
N LEU A 30 -13.79 -3.41 -12.72
CA LEU A 30 -13.86 -2.76 -14.01
C LEU A 30 -14.19 -3.76 -15.12
N ASP A 31 -15.32 -3.53 -15.80
CA ASP A 31 -15.63 -4.09 -17.10
C ASP A 31 -15.35 -3.04 -18.18
N GLU A 32 -14.49 -3.35 -19.12
CA GLU A 32 -14.09 -2.38 -20.15
C GLU A 32 -14.05 -2.97 -21.56
N GLU A 33 -14.31 -2.11 -22.53
CA GLU A 33 -14.10 -2.39 -23.94
C GLU A 33 -13.42 -1.18 -24.60
N ASN A 34 -12.35 -1.44 -25.36
CA ASN A 34 -11.59 -0.40 -26.07
C ASN A 34 -11.16 0.79 -25.18
N GLY A 35 -10.76 0.53 -23.94
CA GLY A 35 -10.30 1.55 -23.00
C GLY A 35 -11.37 2.37 -22.32
N LYS A 36 -12.64 2.00 -22.47
CA LYS A 36 -13.78 2.69 -21.84
C LYS A 36 -14.52 1.72 -20.92
N ALA A 37 -14.89 2.20 -19.75
CA ALA A 37 -15.76 1.46 -18.86
C ALA A 37 -17.11 1.18 -19.54
N LEU A 38 -17.57 -0.05 -19.47
CA LEU A 38 -18.89 -0.43 -19.94
C LEU A 38 -19.98 0.14 -19.00
N HIS A 39 -21.20 0.24 -19.51
CA HIS A 39 -22.34 0.67 -18.68
C HIS A 39 -22.61 -0.27 -17.50
N SER A 40 -22.26 -1.55 -17.63
CA SER A 40 -22.34 -2.57 -16.58
C SER A 40 -21.20 -2.50 -15.57
N SER A 41 -20.16 -1.72 -15.82
CA SER A 41 -19.00 -1.62 -14.94
C SER A 41 -19.33 -0.85 -13.68
N ALA A 42 -18.92 -1.37 -12.52
CA ALA A 42 -18.97 -0.64 -11.27
C ALA A 42 -17.96 0.53 -11.29
N CYS A 43 -16.75 0.27 -11.77
CA CYS A 43 -15.71 1.29 -11.91
C CYS A 43 -15.99 2.23 -13.10
N VAL A 44 -15.96 3.52 -12.84
CA VAL A 44 -16.18 4.57 -13.84
C VAL A 44 -14.89 5.22 -14.34
N ARG A 45 -13.72 4.70 -13.94
CA ARG A 45 -12.41 5.28 -14.28
C ARG A 45 -12.32 6.77 -13.95
N CYS A 46 -12.63 7.14 -12.70
CA CYS A 46 -12.60 8.53 -12.26
C CYS A 46 -11.16 9.09 -12.17
N PRO A 47 -10.97 10.42 -12.25
CA PRO A 47 -9.64 11.03 -12.21
C PRO A 47 -8.97 10.94 -10.83
N ALA A 48 -9.71 11.16 -9.76
CA ALA A 48 -9.20 11.26 -8.40
C ALA A 48 -9.41 9.97 -7.60
N PHE A 49 -8.91 8.83 -8.09
CA PHE A 49 -9.14 7.53 -7.45
C PHE A 49 -8.04 7.14 -6.45
N ASP A 50 -6.81 7.58 -6.67
CA ASP A 50 -5.67 7.18 -5.85
C ASP A 50 -5.60 8.06 -4.60
N GLY A 51 -5.55 7.43 -3.42
CA GLY A 51 -5.57 8.14 -2.13
C GLY A 51 -6.97 8.52 -1.61
N PHE A 52 -8.05 8.32 -2.37
CA PHE A 52 -9.42 8.66 -1.97
C PHE A 52 -10.30 7.41 -1.80
N PRO A 53 -11.31 7.45 -0.91
CA PRO A 53 -12.35 6.43 -0.84
C PRO A 53 -13.11 6.33 -2.16
N CYS A 54 -13.47 5.11 -2.57
CA CYS A 54 -14.29 4.91 -3.75
C CYS A 54 -15.77 5.20 -3.44
N LEU A 55 -16.35 6.21 -4.11
CA LEU A 55 -17.74 6.61 -3.88
C LEU A 55 -18.75 5.66 -4.54
N VAL A 56 -18.32 4.81 -5.46
CA VAL A 56 -19.16 3.81 -6.13
C VAL A 56 -18.85 2.38 -5.68
N ASN A 57 -18.02 2.23 -4.64
CA ASN A 57 -17.65 0.96 -4.01
C ASN A 57 -17.09 -0.08 -5.00
N ASP A 58 -16.30 0.37 -5.96
CA ASP A 58 -15.72 -0.47 -7.03
C ASP A 58 -14.28 -0.90 -6.78
N LYS A 59 -13.63 -0.38 -5.75
CA LYS A 59 -12.34 -0.90 -5.30
C LYS A 59 -12.54 -2.31 -4.74
N ALA A 60 -11.79 -3.27 -5.27
CA ALA A 60 -11.81 -4.65 -4.84
C ALA A 60 -11.02 -4.82 -3.54
N ASP A 61 -11.38 -4.07 -2.51
CA ASP A 61 -10.82 -4.20 -1.17
C ASP A 61 -11.48 -5.36 -0.39
N ALA A 62 -10.95 -5.67 0.78
CA ALA A 62 -11.43 -6.78 1.59
C ALA A 62 -12.89 -6.62 2.02
N GLN A 63 -13.39 -5.39 2.19
CA GLN A 63 -14.80 -5.17 2.51
C GLN A 63 -15.67 -5.51 1.30
N ALA A 64 -15.41 -4.88 0.15
CA ALA A 64 -16.25 -5.03 -1.03
C ALA A 64 -16.30 -6.47 -1.60
N ILE A 65 -15.16 -7.18 -1.61
CA ILE A 65 -15.09 -8.50 -2.26
C ILE A 65 -15.09 -9.69 -1.30
N CYS A 66 -14.94 -9.48 0.00
CA CYS A 66 -14.92 -10.57 0.99
C CYS A 66 -15.97 -10.39 2.09
N VAL A 67 -15.97 -9.25 2.80
CA VAL A 67 -16.81 -9.07 4.00
C VAL A 67 -18.28 -8.91 3.60
N ASP A 68 -18.59 -7.99 2.67
CA ASP A 68 -19.97 -7.73 2.26
C ASP A 68 -20.63 -9.00 1.68
N PRO A 69 -20.02 -9.76 0.74
CA PRO A 69 -20.57 -11.04 0.29
C PRO A 69 -20.68 -12.09 1.39
N ALA A 70 -19.72 -12.14 2.33
CA ALA A 70 -19.79 -13.09 3.43
C ALA A 70 -20.99 -12.84 4.34
N LEU A 71 -21.36 -11.57 4.55
CA LEU A 71 -22.51 -11.19 5.39
C LEU A 71 -23.87 -11.55 4.78
N GLU A 72 -23.93 -11.90 3.50
CA GLU A 72 -25.15 -12.46 2.86
C GLU A 72 -25.49 -13.86 3.39
N HIS A 73 -24.52 -14.54 4.01
CA HIS A 73 -24.72 -15.86 4.60
C HIS A 73 -25.23 -15.77 6.04
N ALA A 74 -26.36 -16.43 6.32
CA ALA A 74 -27.02 -16.37 7.63
C ALA A 74 -26.17 -16.89 8.82
N ASN A 75 -25.12 -17.64 8.55
CA ASN A 75 -24.19 -18.18 9.55
C ASN A 75 -22.96 -17.28 9.77
N VAL A 76 -22.87 -16.13 9.10
CA VAL A 76 -21.79 -15.15 9.28
C VAL A 76 -22.30 -13.95 10.05
N GLN A 77 -21.53 -13.53 11.03
CA GLN A 77 -21.86 -12.35 11.86
C GLN A 77 -20.64 -11.43 11.99
N LEU A 78 -20.83 -10.17 11.69
CA LEU A 78 -19.86 -9.09 11.95
C LEU A 78 -20.23 -8.38 13.24
N ILE A 79 -19.30 -8.35 14.20
CA ILE A 79 -19.46 -7.62 15.45
C ILE A 79 -18.54 -6.40 15.40
N THR A 80 -19.13 -5.21 15.36
CA THR A 80 -18.42 -3.93 15.37
C THR A 80 -18.42 -3.29 16.75
N GLY A 81 -17.55 -2.26 16.95
CA GLY A 81 -17.39 -1.63 18.25
C GLY A 81 -16.82 -2.58 19.31
N ALA A 82 -16.16 -3.65 18.89
CA ALA A 82 -15.65 -4.73 19.72
C ALA A 82 -14.11 -4.74 19.66
N TYR A 83 -13.47 -4.35 20.74
CA TYR A 83 -12.01 -4.33 20.85
C TYR A 83 -11.52 -5.59 21.55
N VAL A 84 -10.77 -6.45 20.85
CA VAL A 84 -10.17 -7.64 21.43
C VAL A 84 -8.99 -7.22 22.30
N THR A 85 -9.14 -7.37 23.60
CA THR A 85 -8.13 -6.96 24.58
C THR A 85 -7.10 -8.06 24.85
N ARG A 86 -7.52 -9.33 24.80
CA ARG A 86 -6.69 -10.47 25.19
C ARG A 86 -7.21 -11.78 24.65
N LEU A 87 -6.30 -12.72 24.40
CA LEU A 87 -6.58 -14.14 24.20
C LEU A 87 -6.19 -14.91 25.47
N GLU A 88 -7.04 -15.82 25.91
CA GLU A 88 -6.75 -16.71 27.03
C GLU A 88 -6.53 -18.14 26.51
N THR A 89 -5.69 -18.89 27.21
CA THR A 89 -5.38 -20.28 26.87
C THR A 89 -5.99 -21.24 27.88
N SER A 90 -6.13 -22.50 27.46
CA SER A 90 -6.43 -23.61 28.38
C SER A 90 -5.32 -23.74 29.45
N ALA A 91 -5.58 -24.50 30.51
CA ALA A 91 -4.60 -24.76 31.55
C ALA A 91 -3.30 -25.40 31.04
N SER A 92 -3.35 -26.12 29.93
CA SER A 92 -2.19 -26.68 29.24
C SER A 92 -1.36 -25.65 28.48
N GLY A 93 -1.94 -24.47 28.18
CA GLY A 93 -1.35 -23.44 27.33
C GLY A 93 -1.36 -23.74 25.83
N ARG A 94 -1.97 -24.86 25.39
CA ARG A 94 -1.90 -25.34 23.99
C ARG A 94 -3.07 -24.95 23.11
N GLU A 95 -4.14 -24.45 23.71
CA GLU A 95 -5.39 -24.12 23.02
C GLU A 95 -5.82 -22.70 23.40
N ALA A 96 -6.29 -21.92 22.44
CA ALA A 96 -7.00 -20.68 22.72
C ALA A 96 -8.38 -21.02 23.28
N SER A 97 -8.64 -20.68 24.53
CA SER A 97 -9.89 -21.02 25.21
C SER A 97 -10.93 -19.90 25.15
N LYS A 98 -10.46 -18.64 25.12
CA LYS A 98 -11.34 -17.46 25.11
C LYS A 98 -10.71 -16.29 24.35
N VAL A 99 -11.57 -15.52 23.71
CA VAL A 99 -11.30 -14.19 23.18
C VAL A 99 -11.98 -13.16 24.08
N VAL A 100 -11.21 -12.37 24.79
CA VAL A 100 -11.72 -11.34 25.69
C VAL A 100 -11.87 -10.04 24.91
N VAL A 101 -13.06 -9.48 24.96
CA VAL A 101 -13.46 -8.33 24.16
C VAL A 101 -14.02 -7.23 25.07
N GLU A 102 -13.69 -6.00 24.77
CA GLU A 102 -14.37 -4.83 25.29
C GLU A 102 -15.32 -4.31 24.20
N GLN A 103 -16.61 -4.32 24.50
CA GLN A 103 -17.63 -3.86 23.59
C GLN A 103 -18.50 -2.83 24.29
N ASN A 104 -18.49 -1.58 23.80
CA ASN A 104 -19.23 -0.48 24.41
C ASN A 104 -18.98 -0.27 25.92
N GLY A 105 -17.73 -0.49 26.36
CA GLY A 105 -17.34 -0.39 27.78
C GLY A 105 -17.71 -1.60 28.64
N VAL A 106 -18.26 -2.65 28.04
CA VAL A 106 -18.62 -3.89 28.72
C VAL A 106 -17.70 -5.02 28.28
N ARG A 107 -17.18 -5.80 29.24
CA ARG A 107 -16.39 -6.99 28.93
C ARG A 107 -17.30 -8.10 28.44
N ALA A 108 -16.94 -8.70 27.31
CA ALA A 108 -17.54 -9.89 26.73
C ALA A 108 -16.46 -10.96 26.49
N GLU A 109 -16.88 -12.22 26.45
CA GLU A 109 -16.01 -13.35 26.16
C GLU A 109 -16.61 -14.21 25.07
N TYR A 110 -15.78 -14.58 24.10
CA TYR A 110 -16.15 -15.47 23.00
C TYR A 110 -15.24 -16.71 23.01
N SER A 111 -15.73 -17.81 22.48
CA SER A 111 -14.95 -19.02 22.27
C SER A 111 -15.26 -19.58 20.87
N ALA A 112 -14.27 -20.24 20.27
CA ALA A 112 -14.38 -20.89 18.98
C ALA A 112 -13.37 -22.05 18.89
N ASP A 113 -13.62 -22.99 17.99
CA ASP A 113 -12.70 -24.09 17.69
C ASP A 113 -11.43 -23.56 17.00
N ILE A 114 -11.56 -22.48 16.22
CA ILE A 114 -10.46 -21.81 15.52
C ILE A 114 -10.55 -20.30 15.78
N VAL A 115 -9.46 -19.71 16.23
CA VAL A 115 -9.31 -18.27 16.42
C VAL A 115 -8.25 -17.75 15.45
N VAL A 116 -8.63 -16.83 14.55
CA VAL A 116 -7.73 -16.22 13.59
C VAL A 116 -7.36 -14.82 14.03
N VAL A 117 -6.06 -14.55 14.20
CA VAL A 117 -5.52 -13.23 14.56
C VAL A 117 -5.09 -12.51 13.30
N SER A 118 -5.92 -11.61 12.81
CA SER A 118 -5.73 -10.86 11.55
C SER A 118 -5.90 -9.35 11.74
N CYS A 119 -5.22 -8.79 12.75
CA CYS A 119 -5.36 -7.39 13.16
C CYS A 119 -4.33 -6.46 12.48
N GLY A 120 -3.66 -6.90 11.42
CA GLY A 120 -2.53 -6.22 10.80
C GLY A 120 -1.23 -6.48 11.56
N ALA A 121 -0.08 -6.15 10.97
CA ALA A 121 1.25 -6.50 11.49
C ALA A 121 1.49 -5.99 12.92
N ILE A 122 1.09 -4.75 13.20
CA ILE A 122 1.32 -4.12 14.51
C ILE A 122 0.36 -4.68 15.55
N ASN A 123 -0.95 -4.64 15.29
CA ASN A 123 -1.94 -5.01 16.30
C ASN A 123 -2.02 -6.53 16.55
N SER A 124 -1.71 -7.37 15.56
CA SER A 124 -1.60 -8.82 15.78
C SER A 124 -0.46 -9.15 16.73
N ALA A 125 0.71 -8.56 16.53
CA ALA A 125 1.84 -8.69 17.43
C ALA A 125 1.50 -8.15 18.82
N ALA A 126 0.89 -6.97 18.90
CA ALA A 126 0.47 -6.35 20.15
C ALA A 126 -0.53 -7.24 20.93
N LEU A 127 -1.50 -7.84 20.24
CA LEU A 127 -2.48 -8.74 20.87
C LEU A 127 -1.80 -10.00 21.41
N LEU A 128 -0.89 -10.62 20.68
CA LEU A 128 -0.16 -11.79 21.13
C LEU A 128 0.73 -11.48 22.34
N LEU A 129 1.46 -10.37 22.32
CA LEU A 129 2.28 -9.92 23.45
C LEU A 129 1.43 -9.61 24.70
N ARG A 130 0.31 -8.91 24.53
CA ARG A 130 -0.63 -8.56 25.60
C ARG A 130 -1.30 -9.78 26.24
N SER A 131 -1.34 -10.87 25.51
CA SER A 131 -1.94 -12.13 25.94
C SER A 131 -0.96 -13.02 26.75
N ALA A 132 0.14 -12.46 27.24
CA ALA A 132 1.09 -13.16 28.12
C ALA A 132 0.39 -13.77 29.32
N ASN A 133 0.85 -14.95 29.76
CA ASN A 133 0.35 -15.69 30.91
C ASN A 133 1.45 -16.61 31.48
N ASP A 134 1.15 -17.35 32.55
CA ASP A 134 2.14 -18.22 33.23
C ASP A 134 2.77 -19.29 32.31
N LYS A 135 2.08 -19.72 31.27
CA LYS A 135 2.59 -20.67 30.27
C LYS A 135 3.33 -20.00 29.13
N HIS A 136 3.04 -18.74 28.88
CA HIS A 136 3.57 -17.91 27.81
C HIS A 136 3.98 -16.54 28.37
N PRO A 137 5.03 -16.45 29.20
CA PRO A 137 5.37 -15.20 29.89
C PRO A 137 5.78 -14.08 28.97
N ASP A 138 6.31 -14.39 27.80
CA ASP A 138 6.74 -13.41 26.78
C ASP A 138 5.68 -13.14 25.70
N GLY A 139 4.43 -13.58 25.89
CA GLY A 139 3.33 -13.48 24.91
C GLY A 139 3.02 -14.80 24.23
N LEU A 140 1.81 -14.89 23.66
CA LEU A 140 1.37 -16.07 22.92
C LEU A 140 2.19 -16.24 21.62
N ALA A 141 2.43 -17.52 21.25
CA ALA A 141 3.21 -17.90 20.07
C ALA A 141 4.65 -17.33 20.05
N ASN A 142 5.20 -16.87 21.18
CA ASN A 142 6.45 -16.15 21.26
C ASN A 142 7.59 -16.94 21.91
N SER A 143 7.59 -18.25 21.86
CA SER A 143 8.69 -19.09 22.37
C SER A 143 10.03 -18.84 21.65
N SER A 144 9.99 -18.31 20.43
CA SER A 144 11.17 -17.91 19.66
C SER A 144 11.67 -16.50 20.00
N GLY A 145 10.89 -15.67 20.70
CA GLY A 145 11.17 -14.26 20.96
C GLY A 145 11.02 -13.36 19.70
N LEU A 146 10.34 -13.85 18.64
CA LEU A 146 10.23 -13.13 17.36
C LEU A 146 8.93 -12.36 17.19
N VAL A 147 7.91 -12.59 18.03
CA VAL A 147 6.66 -11.84 17.94
C VAL A 147 6.92 -10.34 18.11
N GLY A 148 6.46 -9.57 17.16
CA GLY A 148 6.65 -8.12 17.10
C GLY A 148 7.99 -7.65 16.53
N ARG A 149 8.97 -8.55 16.32
CA ARG A 149 10.26 -8.19 15.71
C ARG A 149 10.24 -8.20 14.20
N HIS A 150 11.32 -7.66 13.60
CA HIS A 150 11.54 -7.62 12.15
C HIS A 150 10.41 -6.89 11.40
N TYR A 151 9.86 -5.84 12.00
CA TYR A 151 8.89 -5.02 11.31
C TYR A 151 9.56 -4.34 10.11
N MET A 152 8.93 -4.47 8.95
CA MET A 152 9.39 -3.89 7.69
C MET A 152 8.25 -3.14 7.03
N ARG A 153 8.60 -2.16 6.23
CA ARG A 153 7.67 -1.49 5.31
C ARG A 153 8.40 -1.20 4.00
N HIS A 154 7.64 -0.95 2.96
CA HIS A 154 8.23 -0.47 1.72
C HIS A 154 8.79 0.95 1.90
N ASN A 155 9.92 1.22 1.25
CA ASN A 155 10.40 2.57 1.05
C ASN A 155 9.71 3.13 -0.20
N CYS A 156 9.04 4.27 -0.07
CA CYS A 156 8.20 4.81 -1.12
C CYS A 156 8.57 6.26 -1.43
N SER A 157 8.52 6.62 -2.72
CA SER A 157 8.67 8.01 -3.19
C SER A 157 7.77 8.28 -4.37
N ALA A 158 7.16 9.45 -4.41
CA ALA A 158 6.51 9.95 -5.60
C ALA A 158 7.54 10.59 -6.54
N PHE A 159 7.39 10.36 -7.84
CA PHE A 159 8.18 10.96 -8.89
C PHE A 159 7.27 11.52 -9.97
N MET A 160 7.37 12.82 -10.23
CA MET A 160 6.61 13.50 -11.27
C MET A 160 7.50 13.78 -12.47
N ALA A 161 7.12 13.28 -13.63
CA ALA A 161 7.73 13.64 -14.91
C ALA A 161 6.88 14.74 -15.55
N ILE A 162 7.45 15.94 -15.74
CA ILE A 162 6.74 17.08 -16.32
C ILE A 162 6.95 17.06 -17.84
N SER A 163 5.86 16.94 -18.57
CA SER A 163 5.81 16.99 -20.03
C SER A 163 5.76 18.45 -20.54
N LYS A 164 6.25 18.69 -21.77
CA LYS A 164 6.07 19.99 -22.47
C LYS A 164 4.61 20.22 -22.86
N SER A 165 3.88 19.16 -23.17
CA SER A 165 2.46 19.20 -23.51
C SER A 165 1.62 18.72 -22.34
N PRO A 166 0.39 19.20 -22.18
CA PRO A 166 -0.54 18.68 -21.18
C PRO A 166 -0.73 17.18 -21.31
N ASN A 167 -0.90 16.52 -20.18
CA ASN A 167 -1.26 15.10 -20.11
C ASN A 167 -2.79 15.00 -19.95
N PRO A 168 -3.54 14.65 -21.00
CA PRO A 168 -4.99 14.59 -20.97
C PRO A 168 -5.52 13.29 -20.31
N THR A 169 -4.64 12.39 -19.89
CA THR A 169 -5.04 11.12 -19.27
C THR A 169 -5.83 11.36 -18.00
N VAL A 170 -6.95 10.67 -17.88
CA VAL A 170 -7.82 10.72 -16.68
C VAL A 170 -7.42 9.62 -15.72
N PHE A 171 -7.32 8.38 -16.18
CA PHE A 171 -7.01 7.21 -15.39
C PHE A 171 -5.64 6.64 -15.78
N GLN A 172 -4.58 7.24 -15.24
CA GLN A 172 -3.22 6.94 -15.71
C GLN A 172 -2.53 5.73 -15.03
N LYS A 173 -2.96 5.28 -13.85
CA LYS A 173 -2.32 4.19 -13.09
C LYS A 173 -2.54 2.82 -13.74
N THR A 174 -2.00 2.63 -14.92
CA THR A 174 -2.22 1.41 -15.71
C THR A 174 -0.93 0.74 -16.17
N LEU A 175 0.26 1.35 -15.91
CA LEU A 175 1.56 0.88 -16.35
C LEU A 175 2.53 0.75 -15.19
N ALA A 176 3.37 -0.29 -15.22
CA ALA A 176 4.50 -0.46 -14.32
C ALA A 176 5.73 -1.05 -15.02
N LEU A 177 6.90 -0.93 -14.36
CA LEU A 177 8.19 -1.46 -14.76
C LEU A 177 8.84 -2.22 -13.58
N ASN A 178 9.20 -3.47 -13.80
CA ASN A 178 9.93 -4.30 -12.85
C ASN A 178 11.37 -4.61 -13.28
N ASP A 179 11.87 -3.90 -14.30
CA ASP A 179 13.24 -4.10 -14.84
C ASP A 179 14.31 -3.97 -13.75
N PHE A 180 14.05 -3.19 -12.72
CA PHE A 180 15.00 -2.92 -11.63
C PHE A 180 14.65 -3.67 -10.34
N TYR A 181 13.63 -4.54 -10.36
CA TYR A 181 13.12 -5.17 -9.14
C TYR A 181 14.14 -6.11 -8.52
N PHE A 182 14.80 -6.97 -9.30
CA PHE A 182 15.79 -7.92 -8.81
C PHE A 182 17.22 -7.44 -8.96
N GLN A 183 17.52 -6.61 -9.95
CA GLN A 183 18.86 -6.14 -10.25
C GLN A 183 18.85 -4.89 -11.12
N ALA A 184 19.97 -4.19 -11.18
CA ALA A 184 20.18 -3.12 -12.14
C ALA A 184 21.61 -3.22 -12.72
N PRO A 185 21.87 -2.70 -13.94
CA PRO A 185 23.21 -2.79 -14.58
C PRO A 185 24.35 -2.17 -13.75
N ASP A 186 24.02 -1.21 -12.90
CA ASP A 186 24.95 -0.44 -12.07
C ASP A 186 24.81 -0.75 -10.57
N TRP A 187 24.08 -1.83 -10.21
CA TRP A 187 23.82 -2.19 -8.83
C TRP A 187 23.50 -3.70 -8.71
N GLU A 188 24.22 -4.41 -7.88
CA GLU A 188 24.14 -5.87 -7.74
C GLU A 188 22.93 -6.37 -6.91
N TYR A 189 22.28 -5.48 -6.18
CA TYR A 189 21.13 -5.80 -5.32
C TYR A 189 19.81 -5.34 -5.93
N PRO A 190 18.67 -5.82 -5.42
CA PRO A 190 17.34 -5.29 -5.78
C PRO A 190 17.26 -3.78 -5.59
N LEU A 191 16.63 -3.07 -6.52
CA LEU A 191 16.31 -1.66 -6.37
C LEU A 191 14.82 -1.45 -6.03
N GLY A 192 13.93 -2.07 -6.80
CA GLY A 192 12.49 -1.92 -6.61
C GLY A 192 11.72 -1.76 -7.91
N GLU A 193 10.44 -1.44 -7.76
CA GLU A 193 9.52 -1.26 -8.87
C GLU A 193 9.23 0.22 -9.13
N ILE A 194 8.81 0.50 -10.35
CA ILE A 194 8.30 1.79 -10.81
C ILE A 194 6.90 1.55 -11.32
N GLN A 195 5.88 2.08 -10.66
CA GLN A 195 4.50 2.00 -11.12
C GLN A 195 3.91 3.41 -11.26
N MET A 196 2.87 3.55 -12.06
CA MET A 196 2.17 4.82 -12.14
C MET A 196 1.33 5.05 -10.89
N LEU A 197 1.20 6.32 -10.51
CA LEU A 197 0.17 6.82 -9.59
C LEU A 197 -1.09 7.23 -10.36
N GLY A 198 -2.18 7.45 -9.64
CA GLY A 198 -3.27 8.30 -10.10
C GLY A 198 -2.75 9.70 -10.42
N LYS A 199 -3.47 10.43 -11.27
CA LYS A 199 -3.06 11.78 -11.63
C LYS A 199 -3.15 12.69 -10.40
N SER A 200 -2.06 13.40 -10.11
CA SER A 200 -2.02 14.41 -9.08
C SER A 200 -2.80 15.68 -9.50
N ASP A 201 -3.34 16.38 -8.54
CA ASP A 201 -3.88 17.73 -8.69
C ASP A 201 -3.03 18.76 -7.92
N GLY A 202 -3.34 20.04 -8.06
CA GLY A 202 -2.61 21.11 -7.41
C GLY A 202 -2.66 21.04 -5.88
N GLU A 203 -3.78 20.59 -5.31
CA GLU A 203 -3.95 20.45 -3.85
C GLU A 203 -3.07 19.31 -3.31
N MET A 204 -3.02 18.16 -3.98
CA MET A 204 -2.16 17.03 -3.63
C MET A 204 -0.68 17.45 -3.68
N ILE A 205 -0.26 18.14 -4.74
CA ILE A 205 1.11 18.64 -4.88
C ILE A 205 1.44 19.63 -3.75
N ASN A 206 0.49 20.51 -3.38
CA ASN A 206 0.68 21.45 -2.29
C ASN A 206 0.82 20.76 -0.94
N ALA A 207 -0.01 19.75 -0.66
CA ALA A 207 0.01 18.99 0.60
C ALA A 207 1.34 18.25 0.81
N GLU A 208 1.94 17.74 -0.27
CA GLU A 208 3.22 17.00 -0.23
C GLU A 208 4.45 17.94 -0.37
N THR A 209 4.24 19.21 -0.62
CA THR A 209 5.34 20.17 -0.80
C THR A 209 5.89 20.61 0.56
N PRO A 210 7.21 20.51 0.80
CA PRO A 210 7.81 20.97 2.05
C PRO A 210 7.52 22.45 2.33
N GLY A 211 7.29 22.81 3.62
CA GLY A 211 6.87 24.14 4.04
C GLY A 211 7.76 25.31 3.57
N TRP A 212 9.05 25.06 3.29
CA TRP A 212 9.96 26.06 2.72
C TRP A 212 9.70 26.38 1.24
N ALA A 213 8.93 25.53 0.54
CA ALA A 213 8.57 25.69 -0.87
C ALA A 213 7.13 26.19 -1.08
N LEU A 214 6.42 26.55 -0.03
CA LEU A 214 5.01 26.95 -0.01
C LEU A 214 4.68 28.28 -0.74
N TRP A 215 5.66 28.95 -1.32
CA TRP A 215 5.46 30.22 -2.04
C TRP A 215 5.11 30.00 -3.52
N LYS A 216 4.30 28.99 -3.84
CA LYS A 216 3.87 28.76 -5.23
C LYS A 216 2.41 29.16 -5.37
N PRO A 217 2.07 30.02 -6.34
CA PRO A 217 0.67 30.32 -6.65
C PRO A 217 -0.05 29.03 -7.05
N GLU A 218 -1.28 28.87 -6.62
CA GLU A 218 -2.14 27.69 -6.90
C GLU A 218 -2.17 27.35 -8.39
N PHE A 219 -2.35 28.37 -9.27
CA PHE A 219 -2.34 28.15 -10.71
C PHE A 219 -1.04 27.52 -11.25
N ALA A 220 0.08 27.70 -10.57
CA ALA A 220 1.35 27.09 -10.99
C ALA A 220 1.40 25.60 -10.61
N LEU A 221 0.77 25.22 -9.51
CA LEU A 221 0.64 23.82 -9.09
C LEU A 221 -0.34 23.08 -9.98
N ASP A 222 -1.46 23.71 -10.34
CA ASP A 222 -2.42 23.15 -11.30
C ASP A 222 -1.77 22.96 -12.67
N HIS A 223 -1.00 23.93 -13.14
CA HIS A 223 -0.26 23.79 -14.40
C HIS A 223 0.76 22.64 -14.35
N LEU A 224 1.46 22.46 -13.22
CA LEU A 224 2.34 21.31 -13.05
C LEU A 224 1.56 20.00 -13.09
N ALA A 225 0.43 19.92 -12.41
CA ALA A 225 -0.46 18.76 -12.40
C ALA A 225 -0.99 18.43 -13.79
N GLU A 226 -1.42 19.44 -14.57
CA GLU A 226 -1.88 19.25 -15.94
C GLU A 226 -0.81 18.62 -16.85
N HIS A 227 0.46 18.91 -16.60
CA HIS A 227 1.60 18.45 -17.40
C HIS A 227 2.30 17.22 -16.81
N SER A 228 1.87 16.74 -15.64
CA SER A 228 2.55 15.63 -14.97
C SER A 228 2.16 14.26 -15.51
N ILE A 229 3.13 13.37 -15.44
CA ILE A 229 2.96 11.92 -15.46
C ILE A 229 3.57 11.42 -14.14
N ASP A 230 2.74 10.82 -13.30
CA ASP A 230 3.07 10.56 -11.91
C ASP A 230 3.42 9.09 -11.70
N PHE A 231 4.52 8.84 -10.99
CA PHE A 231 5.02 7.52 -10.69
C PHE A 231 5.19 7.33 -9.18
N TRP A 232 4.95 6.11 -8.75
CA TRP A 232 5.29 5.60 -7.43
C TRP A 232 6.51 4.71 -7.54
N LEU A 233 7.55 5.06 -6.82
CA LEU A 233 8.77 4.29 -6.71
C LEU A 233 8.73 3.54 -5.39
N GLN A 234 8.88 2.23 -5.44
CA GLN A 234 8.75 1.38 -4.26
C GLN A 234 9.91 0.39 -4.20
N SER A 235 10.56 0.32 -3.06
CA SER A 235 11.59 -0.67 -2.77
C SER A 235 11.33 -1.39 -1.46
N GLU A 236 11.90 -2.56 -1.31
CA GLU A 236 11.87 -3.33 -0.07
C GLU A 236 12.81 -2.72 0.97
N ASP A 237 12.46 -2.84 2.25
CA ASP A 237 13.38 -2.66 3.35
C ASP A 237 13.88 -4.03 3.85
N LEU A 238 14.96 -4.05 4.64
CA LEU A 238 15.54 -5.28 5.19
C LEU A 238 15.07 -5.49 6.63
N PRO A 239 14.90 -6.77 7.06
CA PRO A 239 14.52 -7.07 8.42
C PRO A 239 15.62 -6.74 9.41
N HIS A 240 15.26 -6.06 10.51
CA HIS A 240 16.15 -5.81 11.64
C HIS A 240 15.45 -6.19 12.94
N PRO A 241 16.09 -6.90 13.89
CA PRO A 241 15.44 -7.39 15.11
C PRO A 241 14.95 -6.26 16.02
N ASP A 242 15.55 -5.08 15.97
CA ASP A 242 15.16 -3.91 16.78
C ASP A 242 14.04 -3.07 16.12
N ASN A 243 13.74 -3.30 14.85
CA ASN A 243 12.50 -2.84 14.24
C ASN A 243 11.37 -3.69 14.80
N ARG A 244 10.66 -3.18 15.80
CA ARG A 244 9.75 -4.03 16.56
C ARG A 244 8.59 -3.30 17.22
N VAL A 245 7.53 -4.05 17.40
CA VAL A 245 6.39 -3.71 18.26
C VAL A 245 6.69 -4.13 19.68
N THR A 246 6.48 -3.25 20.65
CA THR A 246 6.55 -3.52 22.07
C THR A 246 5.30 -3.03 22.78
N ILE A 247 5.04 -3.56 23.99
CA ILE A 247 3.96 -3.12 24.86
C ILE A 247 4.56 -2.84 26.23
N ASP A 248 4.19 -1.70 26.82
CA ASP A 248 4.53 -1.39 28.21
C ASP A 248 3.54 -2.00 29.20
N ALA A 249 3.78 -1.78 30.49
CA ALA A 249 2.95 -2.31 31.57
C ALA A 249 1.52 -1.74 31.57
N GLU A 250 1.34 -0.56 31.02
CA GLU A 250 0.06 0.14 30.86
C GLU A 250 -0.71 -0.31 29.59
N GLY A 251 -0.09 -1.17 28.76
CA GLY A 251 -0.68 -1.71 27.53
C GLY A 251 -0.51 -0.81 26.30
N LYS A 252 0.31 0.25 26.40
CA LYS A 252 0.61 1.15 25.27
C LYS A 252 1.51 0.45 24.27
N VAL A 253 1.11 0.48 23.02
CA VAL A 253 1.87 -0.07 21.88
C VAL A 253 2.88 0.96 21.39
N THR A 254 4.13 0.52 21.25
CA THR A 254 5.21 1.32 20.66
C THR A 254 5.81 0.57 19.47
N LEU A 255 5.99 1.25 18.36
CA LEU A 255 6.71 0.77 17.19
C LEU A 255 8.07 1.47 17.10
N ALA A 256 9.15 0.71 17.25
CA ALA A 256 10.49 1.15 16.88
C ALA A 256 10.74 0.79 15.41
N LEU A 257 11.15 1.75 14.61
CA LEU A 257 11.42 1.56 13.19
C LEU A 257 12.58 2.45 12.75
N GLU A 258 13.62 1.82 12.22
CA GLU A 258 14.70 2.46 11.49
C GLU A 258 14.80 1.81 10.11
N HIS A 259 14.99 2.62 9.08
CA HIS A 259 15.21 2.09 7.73
C HIS A 259 16.59 1.46 7.63
N VAL A 260 16.64 0.22 7.18
CA VAL A 260 17.89 -0.56 7.07
C VAL A 260 18.51 -0.40 5.70
N ASP A 261 17.70 -0.41 4.63
CA ASP A 261 18.17 -0.29 3.25
C ASP A 261 17.53 0.87 2.49
N LEU A 262 18.09 2.06 2.67
CA LEU A 262 17.73 3.24 1.87
C LEU A 262 18.63 3.46 0.64
N GLU A 263 19.74 2.74 0.52
CA GLU A 263 20.69 2.97 -0.58
C GLU A 263 20.10 2.54 -1.93
N GLY A 264 19.47 1.36 -1.98
CA GLY A 264 18.72 0.91 -3.16
C GLY A 264 17.63 1.89 -3.54
N HIS A 265 16.83 2.32 -2.57
CA HIS A 265 15.75 3.28 -2.80
C HIS A 265 16.24 4.63 -3.33
N LYS A 266 17.36 5.16 -2.83
CA LYS A 266 17.95 6.43 -3.31
C LYS A 266 18.44 6.35 -4.76
N ARG A 267 18.77 5.16 -5.26
CA ARG A 267 19.19 4.92 -6.65
C ARG A 267 18.01 4.80 -7.63
N LEU A 268 16.86 4.33 -7.15
CA LEU A 268 15.68 4.08 -7.96
C LEU A 268 15.18 5.34 -8.72
N PRO A 269 15.11 6.54 -8.12
CA PRO A 269 14.68 7.75 -8.82
C PRO A 269 15.56 8.18 -10.01
N ALA A 270 16.77 7.67 -10.12
CA ALA A 270 17.62 7.96 -11.27
C ALA A 270 17.18 7.23 -12.55
N LYS A 271 16.47 6.10 -12.41
CA LYS A 271 16.05 5.25 -13.53
C LYS A 271 15.01 5.95 -14.41
N PRO A 272 13.86 6.44 -13.90
CA PRO A 272 12.90 7.18 -14.73
C PRO A 272 13.47 8.49 -15.27
N LYS A 273 14.37 9.18 -14.56
CA LYS A 273 15.07 10.38 -15.06
C LYS A 273 15.90 10.09 -16.31
N THR A 274 16.57 8.95 -16.36
CA THR A 274 17.34 8.54 -17.53
C THR A 274 16.43 8.23 -18.70
N CYS A 275 15.31 7.56 -18.48
CA CYS A 275 14.30 7.28 -19.50
C CYS A 275 13.71 8.59 -20.07
N SER A 276 13.27 9.51 -19.23
CA SER A 276 12.68 10.78 -19.67
C SER A 276 13.64 11.65 -20.48
N ARG A 277 14.93 11.70 -20.14
CA ARG A 277 15.95 12.40 -20.91
C ARG A 277 16.19 11.78 -22.29
N ARG A 278 16.19 10.44 -22.39
CA ARG A 278 16.32 9.74 -23.69
C ARG A 278 15.10 9.99 -24.58
N LEU A 279 13.89 9.95 -24.03
CA LEU A 279 12.67 10.28 -24.76
C LEU A 279 12.67 11.70 -25.30
N ALA A 280 13.12 12.68 -24.54
CA ALA A 280 13.26 14.06 -24.97
C ALA A 280 14.31 14.24 -26.09
N SER A 281 15.29 13.35 -26.21
CA SER A 281 16.32 13.39 -27.24
C SER A 281 15.93 12.71 -28.57
N THR A 282 14.90 11.86 -28.55
CA THR A 282 14.42 11.14 -29.75
C THR A 282 13.31 11.89 -30.51
N THR A 283 12.79 12.98 -29.95
CA THR A 283 11.72 13.82 -30.52
C THR A 283 12.21 15.08 -31.24
N ASN A 284 13.51 15.17 -31.61
CA ASN A 284 14.09 16.24 -32.43
C ASN A 284 14.25 15.82 -33.89
#